data_f0bbd1d25667d98240224febf19d92cd
#
_entry.id   f0bbd1d25667d98240224febf19d92cd
#
_cell.length_a   1.000
_cell.length_b   1.000
_cell.length_c   1.000
_cell.angle_alpha   90.00
_cell.angle_beta   90.00
_cell.angle_gamma   90.00
#
_symmetry.space_group_name_H-M   'P 1'
#
loop_
_entity.id
_entity.type
_entity.pdbx_description
1 polymer ?
#
loop_
_entity_poly.entity_id
_entity_poly.type
_entity_poly.pdbx_seq_one_letter_code
_entity_poly.pdbx_strand_id
1 'polypeptide(L)'
;MKKILMILTMALAATSCMDILDVAPEDQIASENMWTTEELADKGMAGLYFPFYATQLSSTQLRRADGLNRQGIEAMSFATDYYSNNYPVELLSLATKPANDFQVWYEWKFCYTIIHACNDAIANLHKADMSANKLARYQCEARFLRAWAYNRLNMLYQGVPVYLEPINNEDCTRGQSSVDEVWQVILDDLTYCINNPDFPNNTLNENYGRPSKGAAYALRGMVYMWKKQYKEAGNDFKEVETCGYGLWTGEYADFFKYENEEDKEMIFSLQFSEETGYCDNIQQMTGARDTYDGWTEIKPSADFVDYYKNADGSDFKWSEVDGLQDWDLLTPKQREIFFCRDGLESMSSQKNALIKRVGEDIYQKYYLNSGNEARIKKAYNSRDPRLQQTVVTPYVPVDCYKPNYAGDANQIGKQLRWPLKEQGTNGGDFWLDKRTSAFYCYRKYNEFEKGRLISRSRCHTDWPLIRYTDVLLQYAEALAQTDQMGEAIRLVNKVRTRAHMPALTEGGSGPCAVNGKEDMLERIRYERRVEFCLEGINFFDEVRWGTYKETKFQGKDINGGKSWWGELAEYNWYYTDYMWPWTAPIVETQKNPNLTKRSGWAY
;
A
#
# COMPACT_ATOMS: atom_id res chain seq x y z
N MET A 1 -39.25 -30.96 62.98
CA MET A 1 -38.95 -31.77 61.76
C MET A 1 -39.32 -31.05 60.46
N LYS A 2 -40.46 -30.40 60.28
CA LYS A 2 -40.81 -29.71 58.97
C LYS A 2 -39.88 -28.56 58.60
N LYS A 3 -39.29 -27.81 59.52
CA LYS A 3 -38.35 -26.71 59.23
C LYS A 3 -36.95 -27.19 58.85
N ILE A 4 -36.51 -28.34 59.32
CA ILE A 4 -35.20 -28.94 58.97
C ILE A 4 -35.28 -29.56 57.57
N LEU A 5 -36.42 -30.14 57.20
CA LEU A 5 -36.64 -30.71 55.87
C LEU A 5 -36.68 -29.60 54.77
N MET A 6 -37.19 -28.41 55.09
CA MET A 6 -37.26 -27.27 54.16
C MET A 6 -35.90 -26.60 53.95
N ILE A 7 -34.99 -26.66 54.94
CA ILE A 7 -33.61 -26.14 54.80
C ILE A 7 -32.75 -27.14 54.01
N LEU A 8 -32.98 -28.45 54.17
CA LEU A 8 -32.26 -29.47 53.36
C LEU A 8 -32.69 -29.47 51.90
N THR A 9 -33.96 -29.20 51.58
CA THR A 9 -34.44 -29.07 50.18
C THR A 9 -33.97 -27.77 49.53
N MET A 10 -33.78 -26.66 50.24
CA MET A 10 -33.16 -25.46 49.71
C MET A 10 -31.64 -25.59 49.50
N ALA A 11 -30.93 -26.39 50.30
CA ALA A 11 -29.50 -26.62 50.10
C ALA A 11 -29.20 -27.56 48.93
N LEU A 12 -30.08 -28.50 48.58
CA LEU A 12 -29.96 -29.35 47.41
C LEU A 12 -30.36 -28.65 46.09
N ALA A 13 -31.17 -27.59 46.14
CA ALA A 13 -31.52 -26.80 44.97
C ALA A 13 -30.43 -25.76 44.60
N ALA A 14 -29.50 -25.43 45.53
CA ALA A 14 -28.43 -24.49 45.28
C ALA A 14 -27.17 -25.11 44.62
N THR A 15 -27.06 -26.44 44.56
CA THR A 15 -25.92 -27.12 43.92
C THR A 15 -26.19 -27.58 42.48
N SER A 16 -27.43 -27.40 41.98
CA SER A 16 -27.83 -27.86 40.63
C SER A 16 -27.80 -26.76 39.55
N CYS A 17 -27.38 -25.54 39.88
CA CYS A 17 -27.43 -24.43 38.93
C CYS A 17 -26.05 -23.89 38.49
N MET A 18 -24.94 -24.54 38.83
CA MET A 18 -23.62 -24.05 38.41
C MET A 18 -23.19 -24.63 37.04
N ASP A 19 -23.70 -25.79 36.62
CA ASP A 19 -23.37 -26.39 35.31
C ASP A 19 -24.21 -25.86 34.14
N ILE A 20 -25.28 -25.08 34.37
CA ILE A 20 -26.17 -24.57 33.29
C ILE A 20 -25.69 -23.19 32.79
N LEU A 21 -24.78 -22.53 33.50
CA LEU A 21 -24.27 -21.21 33.10
C LEU A 21 -22.97 -21.29 32.29
N ASP A 22 -22.37 -22.46 32.16
CA ASP A 22 -21.18 -22.72 31.34
C ASP A 22 -21.50 -23.41 29.99
N VAL A 23 -22.69 -23.27 29.46
CA VAL A 23 -23.00 -23.71 28.11
C VAL A 23 -22.37 -22.70 27.16
N ALA A 24 -21.25 -23.06 26.55
CA ALA A 24 -20.75 -22.38 25.38
C ALA A 24 -21.88 -22.32 24.33
N PRO A 25 -22.12 -21.17 23.68
CA PRO A 25 -23.15 -21.07 22.64
C PRO A 25 -22.94 -22.19 21.61
N GLU A 26 -23.95 -23.00 21.34
CA GLU A 26 -23.86 -24.13 20.39
C GLU A 26 -23.59 -23.68 18.95
N ASP A 27 -23.76 -22.39 18.65
CA ASP A 27 -23.52 -21.74 17.38
C ASP A 27 -22.13 -21.08 17.24
N GLN A 28 -21.29 -21.14 18.29
CA GLN A 28 -19.91 -20.68 18.27
C GLN A 28 -18.96 -21.82 18.62
N ILE A 29 -18.01 -22.09 17.74
CA ILE A 29 -16.93 -23.04 18.01
C ILE A 29 -16.00 -22.38 19.04
N ALA A 30 -16.05 -22.84 20.29
CA ALA A 30 -15.12 -22.39 21.32
C ALA A 30 -13.68 -22.74 20.92
N SER A 31 -12.71 -21.88 21.27
CA SER A 31 -11.29 -22.10 20.97
C SER A 31 -10.80 -23.48 21.41
N GLU A 32 -11.34 -24.01 22.52
CA GLU A 32 -11.03 -25.35 23.04
C GLU A 32 -11.39 -26.49 22.08
N ASN A 33 -12.40 -26.31 21.22
CA ASN A 33 -12.88 -27.31 20.27
C ASN A 33 -12.31 -27.12 18.86
N MET A 34 -11.78 -25.94 18.53
CA MET A 34 -11.31 -25.59 17.19
C MET A 34 -10.17 -26.51 16.70
N TRP A 35 -9.36 -27.00 17.59
CA TRP A 35 -8.14 -27.75 17.28
C TRP A 35 -8.25 -29.26 17.58
N THR A 36 -9.47 -29.82 17.62
CA THR A 36 -9.69 -31.23 18.00
C THR A 36 -9.74 -32.19 16.81
N THR A 37 -10.06 -31.68 15.62
CA THR A 37 -10.11 -32.49 14.38
C THR A 37 -9.38 -31.78 13.25
N GLU A 38 -8.95 -32.50 12.23
CA GLU A 38 -8.33 -31.91 11.03
C GLU A 38 -9.25 -30.90 10.34
N GLU A 39 -10.55 -31.22 10.18
CA GLU A 39 -11.51 -30.30 9.54
C GLU A 39 -11.66 -28.97 10.31
N LEU A 40 -11.70 -29.02 11.63
CA LEU A 40 -11.77 -27.82 12.45
C LEU A 40 -10.46 -27.04 12.41
N ALA A 41 -9.33 -27.73 12.42
CA ALA A 41 -8.03 -27.10 12.27
C ALA A 41 -7.89 -26.40 10.90
N ASP A 42 -8.42 -26.98 9.81
CA ASP A 42 -8.46 -26.34 8.49
C ASP A 42 -9.24 -25.01 8.53
N LYS A 43 -10.39 -25.00 9.20
CA LYS A 43 -11.20 -23.77 9.41
C LYS A 43 -10.48 -22.77 10.31
N GLY A 44 -9.82 -23.23 11.38
CA GLY A 44 -9.01 -22.39 12.27
C GLY A 44 -7.86 -21.73 11.53
N MET A 45 -7.14 -22.50 10.71
CA MET A 45 -6.05 -21.96 9.89
C MET A 45 -6.54 -20.94 8.84
N ALA A 46 -7.69 -21.18 8.20
CA ALA A 46 -8.32 -20.20 7.33
C ALA A 46 -8.70 -18.92 8.10
N GLY A 47 -9.13 -19.06 9.34
CA GLY A 47 -9.46 -17.94 10.24
C GLY A 47 -8.28 -17.00 10.54
N LEU A 48 -7.03 -17.48 10.45
CA LEU A 48 -5.84 -16.63 10.65
C LEU A 48 -5.70 -15.53 9.59
N TYR A 49 -6.29 -15.73 8.42
CA TYR A 49 -6.27 -14.73 7.33
C TYR A 49 -7.40 -13.71 7.44
N PHE A 50 -8.45 -14.01 8.21
CA PHE A 50 -9.63 -13.13 8.30
C PHE A 50 -9.28 -11.67 8.68
N PRO A 51 -8.36 -11.38 9.60
CA PRO A 51 -8.00 -10.00 9.92
C PRO A 51 -7.41 -9.20 8.75
N PHE A 52 -6.83 -9.86 7.75
CA PHE A 52 -6.27 -9.18 6.57
C PHE A 52 -7.33 -8.58 5.65
N TYR A 53 -8.58 -9.02 5.77
CA TYR A 53 -9.67 -8.57 4.91
C TYR A 53 -10.52 -7.52 5.61
N ALA A 54 -11.09 -6.61 4.83
CA ALA A 54 -12.05 -5.65 5.35
C ALA A 54 -13.23 -6.37 5.99
N THR A 55 -13.49 -6.08 7.26
CA THR A 55 -14.72 -6.51 7.88
C THR A 55 -15.87 -5.68 7.31
N GLN A 56 -16.68 -6.27 6.47
CA GLN A 56 -17.86 -5.64 5.87
C GLN A 56 -18.95 -5.44 6.93
N LEU A 57 -18.76 -4.51 7.86
CA LEU A 57 -19.76 -4.27 8.90
C LEU A 57 -20.80 -3.21 8.54
N SER A 58 -20.55 -2.32 7.59
CA SER A 58 -21.57 -1.46 6.99
C SER A 58 -21.04 -0.67 5.78
N SER A 59 -21.92 -0.24 4.89
CA SER A 59 -21.58 0.61 3.73
C SER A 59 -20.94 1.95 4.08
N THR A 60 -21.10 2.42 5.33
CA THR A 60 -20.48 3.66 5.83
C THR A 60 -19.13 3.43 6.51
N GLN A 61 -18.81 2.21 6.92
CA GLN A 61 -17.55 1.84 7.56
C GLN A 61 -16.50 1.29 6.57
N LEU A 62 -16.91 0.93 5.35
CA LEU A 62 -16.04 0.48 4.27
C LEU A 62 -14.86 1.43 3.95
N ARG A 63 -14.97 2.70 4.31
CA ARG A 63 -13.94 3.71 4.06
C ARG A 63 -12.68 3.56 4.92
N ARG A 64 -12.73 2.76 5.99
CA ARG A 64 -11.65 2.61 6.97
C ARG A 64 -11.30 1.17 7.32
N ALA A 65 -12.03 0.21 6.79
CA ALA A 65 -11.91 -1.19 7.14
C ALA A 65 -11.42 -2.02 5.95
N ASP A 66 -10.27 -1.66 5.39
CA ASP A 66 -9.58 -2.46 4.40
C ASP A 66 -8.63 -3.51 5.04
N GLY A 67 -8.95 -3.98 6.24
CA GLY A 67 -8.19 -4.97 6.99
C GLY A 67 -6.73 -4.56 7.22
N LEU A 68 -5.97 -4.41 6.16
CA LEU A 68 -4.55 -4.10 6.18
C LEU A 68 -4.21 -2.60 6.24
N ASN A 69 -5.19 -1.70 6.29
CA ASN A 69 -4.97 -0.24 6.24
C ASN A 69 -4.07 0.24 5.09
N ARG A 70 -4.19 -0.40 3.93
CA ARG A 70 -3.37 -0.10 2.73
C ARG A 70 -3.51 1.35 2.31
N GLN A 71 -4.73 1.85 2.28
CA GLN A 71 -5.06 3.22 1.85
C GLN A 71 -4.46 4.26 2.78
N GLY A 72 -4.45 4.01 4.09
CA GLY A 72 -3.83 4.89 5.06
C GLY A 72 -2.32 4.95 4.92
N ILE A 73 -1.68 3.81 4.77
CA ILE A 73 -0.23 3.74 4.53
C ILE A 73 0.13 4.33 3.16
N GLU A 74 -0.67 4.07 2.12
CA GLU A 74 -0.44 4.69 0.81
C GLU A 74 -0.57 6.22 0.88
N ALA A 75 -1.51 6.75 1.65
CA ALA A 75 -1.62 8.19 1.88
C ALA A 75 -0.36 8.80 2.53
N MET A 76 0.36 8.03 3.34
CA MET A 76 1.66 8.42 3.90
C MET A 76 2.80 8.35 2.88
N SER A 77 2.63 7.63 1.76
CA SER A 77 3.68 7.44 0.75
C SER A 77 4.04 8.72 0.01
N PHE A 78 5.24 8.74 -0.58
CA PHE A 78 5.68 9.79 -1.49
C PHE A 78 4.76 9.89 -2.71
N ALA A 79 4.37 8.76 -3.27
CA ALA A 79 3.62 8.67 -4.51
C ALA A 79 2.17 9.17 -4.42
N THR A 80 1.62 9.31 -3.24
CA THR A 80 0.20 9.58 -3.02
C THR A 80 -0.05 10.96 -2.45
N ASP A 81 -1.08 11.60 -3.00
CA ASP A 81 -1.72 12.79 -2.50
C ASP A 81 -3.13 12.42 -2.02
N TYR A 82 -3.37 12.46 -0.72
CA TYR A 82 -4.68 12.17 -0.13
C TYR A 82 -5.43 13.47 0.13
N TYR A 83 -6.58 13.62 -0.52
CA TYR A 83 -7.46 14.75 -0.28
C TYR A 83 -8.89 14.27 -0.04
N SER A 84 -9.33 14.34 1.20
CA SER A 84 -10.72 14.21 1.55
C SER A 84 -11.08 15.26 2.60
N ASN A 85 -12.05 16.11 2.30
CA ASN A 85 -12.56 17.09 3.26
C ASN A 85 -13.23 16.41 4.46
N ASN A 86 -13.67 15.16 4.31
CA ASN A 86 -14.42 14.45 5.33
C ASN A 86 -13.54 13.55 6.22
N TYR A 87 -12.36 13.14 5.70
CA TYR A 87 -11.49 12.16 6.36
C TYR A 87 -10.01 12.50 6.11
N PRO A 88 -9.50 13.59 6.67
CA PRO A 88 -8.08 13.93 6.53
C PRO A 88 -7.23 12.84 7.20
N VAL A 89 -6.07 12.55 6.63
CA VAL A 89 -5.04 11.79 7.33
C VAL A 89 -4.44 12.70 8.39
N GLU A 90 -4.82 12.51 9.65
CA GLU A 90 -4.43 13.40 10.76
C GLU A 90 -2.91 13.42 10.95
N LEU A 91 -2.23 12.30 10.69
CA LEU A 91 -0.77 12.23 10.70
C LEU A 91 -0.09 13.16 9.69
N LEU A 92 -0.79 13.59 8.63
CA LEU A 92 -0.29 14.56 7.66
C LEU A 92 -0.85 15.96 7.93
N SER A 93 -2.15 16.06 8.22
CA SER A 93 -2.89 17.33 8.24
C SER A 93 -2.80 18.11 9.56
N LEU A 94 -2.35 17.49 10.65
CA LEU A 94 -2.19 18.12 11.95
C LEU A 94 -0.72 18.38 12.29
N ALA A 95 -0.42 19.58 12.82
CA ALA A 95 0.91 19.94 13.28
C ALA A 95 1.34 19.13 14.51
N THR A 96 0.39 18.84 15.43
CA THR A 96 0.60 17.94 16.56
C THR A 96 -0.02 16.58 16.24
N LYS A 97 0.77 15.53 16.28
CA LYS A 97 0.32 14.18 15.93
C LYS A 97 -0.49 13.56 17.06
N PRO A 98 -1.75 13.16 16.83
CA PRO A 98 -2.59 12.61 17.88
C PRO A 98 -2.32 11.12 18.10
N ALA A 99 -2.19 10.71 19.37
CA ALA A 99 -2.02 9.30 19.76
C ALA A 99 -3.32 8.47 19.63
N ASN A 100 -4.45 9.12 19.37
CA ASN A 100 -5.73 8.49 19.04
C ASN A 100 -6.02 8.46 17.54
N ASP A 101 -5.06 8.78 16.69
CA ASP A 101 -5.21 8.66 15.24
C ASP A 101 -5.66 7.25 14.87
N PHE A 102 -6.62 7.18 13.94
CA PHE A 102 -7.19 5.92 13.51
C PHE A 102 -6.13 4.95 12.97
N GLN A 103 -5.16 5.43 12.22
CA GLN A 103 -4.14 4.59 11.61
C GLN A 103 -3.20 4.00 12.66
N VAL A 104 -2.79 4.81 13.65
CA VAL A 104 -1.95 4.38 14.76
C VAL A 104 -2.64 3.29 15.58
N TRP A 105 -3.93 3.47 15.92
CA TRP A 105 -4.67 2.47 16.66
C TRP A 105 -4.99 1.22 15.84
N TYR A 106 -5.36 1.40 14.55
CA TYR A 106 -5.83 0.32 13.71
C TYR A 106 -4.74 -0.70 13.39
N GLU A 107 -3.54 -0.24 13.00
CA GLU A 107 -2.38 -1.11 12.74
C GLU A 107 -1.99 -1.92 13.99
N TRP A 108 -2.01 -1.30 15.15
CA TRP A 108 -1.75 -1.98 16.42
C TRP A 108 -2.77 -3.10 16.67
N LYS A 109 -4.05 -2.76 16.65
CA LYS A 109 -5.14 -3.71 16.88
C LYS A 109 -5.10 -4.86 15.88
N PHE A 110 -4.97 -4.54 14.60
CA PHE A 110 -4.96 -5.50 13.51
C PHE A 110 -3.84 -6.53 13.67
N CYS A 111 -2.59 -6.08 13.88
CA CYS A 111 -1.46 -6.97 14.04
C CYS A 111 -1.56 -7.83 15.30
N TYR A 112 -2.00 -7.28 16.43
CA TYR A 112 -2.19 -8.09 17.65
C TYR A 112 -3.34 -9.08 17.54
N THR A 113 -4.37 -8.80 16.76
CA THR A 113 -5.41 -9.80 16.43
C THR A 113 -4.81 -11.01 15.70
N ILE A 114 -3.94 -10.78 14.72
CA ILE A 114 -3.22 -11.86 14.02
C ILE A 114 -2.30 -12.62 14.98
N ILE A 115 -1.49 -11.91 15.77
CA ILE A 115 -0.55 -12.51 16.71
C ILE A 115 -1.28 -13.42 17.72
N HIS A 116 -2.41 -12.94 18.28
CA HIS A 116 -3.20 -13.73 19.21
C HIS A 116 -3.74 -15.01 18.58
N ALA A 117 -4.34 -14.91 17.39
CA ALA A 117 -4.85 -16.08 16.66
C ALA A 117 -3.74 -17.07 16.29
N CYS A 118 -2.56 -16.56 15.87
CA CYS A 118 -1.41 -17.40 15.57
C CYS A 118 -0.86 -18.09 16.82
N ASN A 119 -0.81 -17.43 17.97
CA ASN A 119 -0.37 -18.02 19.22
C ASN A 119 -1.30 -19.17 19.64
N ASP A 120 -2.62 -18.98 19.52
CA ASP A 120 -3.59 -20.03 19.79
C ASP A 120 -3.42 -21.24 18.88
N ALA A 121 -3.25 -21.00 17.56
CA ALA A 121 -2.98 -22.06 16.59
C ALA A 121 -1.69 -22.82 16.92
N ILE A 122 -0.57 -22.11 17.12
CA ILE A 122 0.74 -22.71 17.41
C ILE A 122 0.69 -23.59 18.67
N ALA A 123 0.01 -23.14 19.70
CA ALA A 123 -0.11 -23.86 20.97
C ALA A 123 -1.00 -25.11 20.88
N ASN A 124 -1.99 -25.13 19.99
CA ASN A 124 -3.06 -26.12 20.03
C ASN A 124 -3.13 -27.06 18.81
N LEU A 125 -2.52 -26.71 17.66
CA LEU A 125 -2.55 -27.52 16.44
C LEU A 125 -2.17 -29.00 16.63
N HIS A 126 -1.30 -29.29 17.62
CA HIS A 126 -0.86 -30.66 17.94
C HIS A 126 -1.98 -31.57 18.47
N LYS A 127 -3.11 -30.99 18.91
CA LYS A 127 -4.27 -31.73 19.42
C LYS A 127 -5.14 -32.32 18.31
N ALA A 128 -5.06 -31.76 17.10
CA ALA A 128 -5.83 -32.23 15.96
C ALA A 128 -5.19 -33.51 15.37
N ASP A 129 -6.04 -34.51 15.12
CA ASP A 129 -5.61 -35.75 14.47
C ASP A 129 -5.41 -35.53 12.98
N MET A 130 -4.18 -35.16 12.59
CA MET A 130 -3.78 -34.89 11.20
C MET A 130 -2.40 -35.51 10.90
N SER A 131 -2.04 -35.56 9.61
CA SER A 131 -0.72 -36.05 9.21
C SER A 131 0.40 -35.16 9.72
N ALA A 132 1.57 -35.74 10.04
CA ALA A 132 2.73 -35.00 10.53
C ALA A 132 3.15 -33.87 9.57
N ASN A 133 3.11 -34.11 8.24
CA ASN A 133 3.46 -33.11 7.22
C ASN A 133 2.47 -31.93 7.21
N LYS A 134 1.17 -32.19 7.37
CA LYS A 134 0.16 -31.15 7.44
C LYS A 134 0.30 -30.32 8.72
N LEU A 135 0.54 -30.97 9.85
CA LEU A 135 0.82 -30.31 11.12
C LEU A 135 2.06 -29.41 11.00
N ALA A 136 3.15 -29.92 10.46
CA ALA A 136 4.38 -29.16 10.26
C ALA A 136 4.16 -27.94 9.35
N ARG A 137 3.44 -28.12 8.24
CA ARG A 137 3.05 -27.01 7.35
C ARG A 137 2.24 -25.95 8.09
N TYR A 138 1.21 -26.32 8.84
CA TYR A 138 0.35 -25.40 9.58
C TYR A 138 1.10 -24.67 10.69
N GLN A 139 2.01 -25.34 11.38
CA GLN A 139 2.91 -24.69 12.34
C GLN A 139 3.79 -23.61 11.68
N CYS A 140 4.32 -23.87 10.48
CA CYS A 140 5.09 -22.89 9.73
C CYS A 140 4.22 -21.72 9.26
N GLU A 141 3.02 -22.01 8.75
CA GLU A 141 2.08 -20.99 8.27
C GLU A 141 1.69 -20.03 9.40
N ALA A 142 1.30 -20.55 10.57
CA ALA A 142 0.97 -19.71 11.72
C ALA A 142 2.17 -18.88 12.21
N ARG A 143 3.37 -19.43 12.23
CA ARG A 143 4.60 -18.71 12.59
C ARG A 143 4.95 -17.63 11.57
N PHE A 144 4.81 -17.91 10.28
CA PHE A 144 5.03 -16.91 9.24
C PHE A 144 4.08 -15.71 9.40
N LEU A 145 2.79 -15.95 9.61
CA LEU A 145 1.79 -14.90 9.80
C LEU A 145 2.07 -14.08 11.08
N ARG A 146 2.51 -14.73 12.17
CA ARG A 146 2.94 -14.04 13.40
C ARG A 146 4.18 -13.17 13.15
N ALA A 147 5.17 -13.72 12.46
CA ALA A 147 6.37 -12.98 12.07
C ALA A 147 6.04 -11.77 11.19
N TRP A 148 5.12 -11.93 10.23
CA TRP A 148 4.66 -10.84 9.37
C TRP A 148 3.99 -9.72 10.20
N ALA A 149 3.12 -10.07 11.15
CA ALA A 149 2.44 -9.11 12.00
C ALA A 149 3.42 -8.35 12.92
N TYR A 150 4.37 -9.07 13.55
CA TYR A 150 5.43 -8.42 14.33
C TYR A 150 6.36 -7.56 13.47
N ASN A 151 6.69 -7.97 12.25
CA ASN A 151 7.46 -7.17 11.32
C ASN A 151 6.77 -5.82 11.04
N ARG A 152 5.47 -5.86 10.75
CA ARG A 152 4.69 -4.64 10.50
C ARG A 152 4.65 -3.72 11.74
N LEU A 153 4.40 -4.29 12.92
CA LEU A 153 4.46 -3.53 14.18
C LEU A 153 5.84 -2.90 14.40
N ASN A 154 6.90 -3.67 14.22
CA ASN A 154 8.24 -3.18 14.49
C ASN A 154 8.71 -2.12 13.49
N MET A 155 8.29 -2.22 12.21
CA MET A 155 8.52 -1.15 11.23
C MET A 155 7.84 0.16 11.62
N LEU A 156 6.62 0.11 12.19
CA LEU A 156 5.83 1.30 12.53
C LEU A 156 6.20 1.88 13.89
N TYR A 157 6.30 1.03 14.92
CA TYR A 157 6.40 1.48 16.32
C TYR A 157 7.80 1.38 16.90
N GLN A 158 8.73 0.67 16.27
CA GLN A 158 10.11 0.49 16.74
C GLN A 158 10.15 0.03 18.21
N GLY A 159 9.78 -1.24 18.42
CA GLY A 159 9.60 -1.89 19.72
C GLY A 159 8.14 -1.94 20.15
N VAL A 160 7.69 -3.14 20.51
CA VAL A 160 6.31 -3.44 20.95
C VAL A 160 6.30 -4.59 21.95
N PRO A 161 5.25 -4.77 22.78
CA PRO A 161 5.13 -5.95 23.65
C PRO A 161 5.17 -7.26 22.86
N VAL A 162 5.95 -8.22 23.33
CA VAL A 162 6.06 -9.56 22.73
C VAL A 162 5.24 -10.56 23.52
N TYR A 163 4.30 -11.23 22.82
CA TYR A 163 3.50 -12.33 23.31
C TYR A 163 3.65 -13.53 22.36
N LEU A 164 4.10 -14.67 22.85
CA LEU A 164 4.38 -15.88 22.07
C LEU A 164 3.47 -17.06 22.42
N GLU A 165 2.59 -16.86 23.39
CA GLU A 165 1.64 -17.85 23.89
C GLU A 165 0.25 -17.25 23.94
N PRO A 166 -0.82 -18.07 23.94
CA PRO A 166 -2.16 -17.59 24.23
C PRO A 166 -2.20 -16.85 25.58
N ILE A 167 -2.85 -15.72 25.62
CA ILE A 167 -2.92 -14.88 26.81
C ILE A 167 -4.32 -14.25 26.92
N ASN A 168 -4.85 -14.16 28.14
CA ASN A 168 -6.10 -13.47 28.40
C ASN A 168 -5.92 -11.95 28.30
N ASN A 169 -6.98 -11.25 27.95
CA ASN A 169 -6.94 -9.78 27.82
C ASN A 169 -6.46 -9.07 29.09
N GLU A 170 -6.77 -9.62 30.26
CA GLU A 170 -6.39 -9.06 31.58
C GLU A 170 -4.89 -9.16 31.83
N ASP A 171 -4.22 -10.12 31.21
CA ASP A 171 -2.79 -10.39 31.35
C ASP A 171 -1.93 -9.64 30.31
N CYS A 172 -2.55 -8.89 29.39
CA CYS A 172 -1.86 -8.09 28.36
C CYS A 172 -1.21 -6.84 28.97
N THR A 173 -0.31 -7.03 29.96
CA THR A 173 0.31 -5.95 30.75
C THR A 173 1.82 -5.79 30.52
N ARG A 174 2.41 -6.52 29.57
CA ARG A 174 3.85 -6.40 29.26
C ARG A 174 4.19 -5.00 28.75
N GLY A 175 5.35 -4.48 29.16
CA GLY A 175 5.94 -3.28 28.55
C GLY A 175 6.46 -3.54 27.15
N GLN A 176 6.90 -2.49 26.47
CA GLN A 176 7.51 -2.61 25.15
C GLN A 176 8.85 -3.35 25.24
N SER A 177 9.01 -4.38 24.41
CA SER A 177 10.32 -4.96 24.10
C SER A 177 11.12 -4.01 23.21
N SER A 178 12.43 -4.15 23.24
CA SER A 178 13.30 -3.40 22.33
C SER A 178 13.08 -3.79 20.86
N VAL A 179 13.49 -2.92 19.96
CA VAL A 179 13.45 -3.16 18.49
C VAL A 179 14.15 -4.47 18.13
N ASP A 180 15.33 -4.73 18.73
CA ASP A 180 16.12 -5.92 18.44
C ASP A 180 15.50 -7.21 19.00
N GLU A 181 14.86 -7.17 20.17
CA GLU A 181 14.11 -8.31 20.70
C GLU A 181 12.95 -8.69 19.79
N VAL A 182 12.22 -7.71 19.28
CA VAL A 182 11.12 -7.97 18.32
C VAL A 182 11.68 -8.55 17.02
N TRP A 183 12.79 -8.00 16.48
CA TRP A 183 13.44 -8.57 15.30
C TRP A 183 13.88 -10.01 15.53
N GLN A 184 14.38 -10.35 16.71
CA GLN A 184 14.82 -11.71 17.02
C GLN A 184 13.66 -12.71 16.98
N VAL A 185 12.50 -12.35 17.54
CA VAL A 185 11.28 -13.18 17.47
C VAL A 185 10.89 -13.47 16.03
N ILE A 186 10.93 -12.46 15.16
CA ILE A 186 10.61 -12.60 13.74
C ILE A 186 11.59 -13.53 13.06
N LEU A 187 12.90 -13.34 13.30
CA LEU A 187 13.96 -14.16 12.74
C LEU A 187 13.85 -15.63 13.19
N ASP A 188 13.48 -15.89 14.45
CA ASP A 188 13.32 -17.23 15.00
C ASP A 188 12.13 -17.94 14.32
N ASP A 189 10.98 -17.29 14.20
CA ASP A 189 9.81 -17.85 13.52
C ASP A 189 10.08 -18.16 12.03
N LEU A 190 10.73 -17.24 11.32
CA LEU A 190 11.05 -17.43 9.91
C LEU A 190 12.13 -18.51 9.70
N THR A 191 13.11 -18.59 10.63
CA THR A 191 14.14 -19.63 10.59
C THR A 191 13.53 -21.01 10.85
N TYR A 192 12.57 -21.12 11.77
CA TYR A 192 11.80 -22.36 11.95
C TYR A 192 11.13 -22.80 10.65
N CYS A 193 10.46 -21.88 9.95
CA CYS A 193 9.78 -22.15 8.67
C CYS A 193 10.78 -22.63 7.60
N ILE A 194 11.90 -21.93 7.44
CA ILE A 194 12.92 -22.23 6.42
C ILE A 194 13.55 -23.61 6.65
N ASN A 195 13.82 -23.97 7.90
CA ASN A 195 14.47 -25.22 8.26
C ASN A 195 13.51 -26.43 8.25
N ASN A 196 12.20 -26.22 8.14
CA ASN A 196 11.25 -27.30 8.14
C ASN A 196 11.18 -27.97 6.74
N PRO A 197 11.48 -29.27 6.62
CA PRO A 197 11.47 -29.96 5.31
C PRO A 197 10.08 -30.07 4.69
N ASP A 198 9.03 -30.07 5.50
CA ASP A 198 7.65 -30.23 5.04
C ASP A 198 6.98 -28.90 4.66
N PHE A 199 7.65 -27.75 4.88
CA PHE A 199 7.16 -26.47 4.41
C PHE A 199 7.47 -26.32 2.92
N PRO A 200 6.48 -26.04 2.04
CA PRO A 200 6.69 -26.04 0.59
C PRO A 200 7.61 -24.87 0.16
N ASN A 201 8.40 -25.09 -0.88
CA ASN A 201 9.27 -24.06 -1.44
C ASN A 201 8.47 -22.89 -2.02
N ASN A 202 7.35 -23.19 -2.68
CA ASN A 202 6.39 -22.21 -3.19
C ASN A 202 4.97 -22.78 -3.12
N THR A 203 3.98 -21.92 -3.42
CA THR A 203 2.55 -22.26 -3.43
C THR A 203 1.88 -21.94 -4.77
N LEU A 204 2.67 -21.88 -5.86
CA LEU A 204 2.20 -21.45 -7.17
C LEU A 204 1.16 -22.37 -7.82
N ASN A 205 1.27 -23.68 -7.58
CA ASN A 205 0.36 -24.67 -8.18
C ASN A 205 -0.68 -25.20 -7.18
N GLU A 206 -0.36 -25.16 -5.91
CA GLU A 206 -1.22 -25.64 -4.84
C GLU A 206 -1.16 -24.70 -3.65
N ASN A 207 -2.30 -24.41 -3.04
CA ASN A 207 -2.41 -23.54 -1.88
C ASN A 207 -1.95 -22.09 -2.15
N TYR A 208 -2.17 -21.59 -3.37
CA TYR A 208 -1.91 -20.20 -3.73
C TYR A 208 -2.43 -19.22 -2.68
N GLY A 209 -1.71 -18.12 -2.45
CA GLY A 209 -2.01 -17.14 -1.40
C GLY A 209 -1.58 -17.55 0.02
N ARG A 210 -1.17 -18.81 0.25
CA ARG A 210 -0.58 -19.22 1.53
C ARG A 210 0.93 -19.00 1.53
N PRO A 211 1.55 -18.76 2.71
CA PRO A 211 3.00 -18.59 2.77
C PRO A 211 3.76 -19.88 2.45
N SER A 212 4.99 -19.70 2.01
CA SER A 212 5.92 -20.73 1.60
C SER A 212 7.32 -20.48 2.16
N LYS A 213 8.23 -21.42 1.93
CA LYS A 213 9.65 -21.23 2.26
C LYS A 213 10.26 -20.03 1.54
N GLY A 214 9.91 -19.82 0.26
CA GLY A 214 10.33 -18.64 -0.49
C GLY A 214 9.79 -17.33 0.10
N ALA A 215 8.55 -17.31 0.60
CA ALA A 215 8.00 -16.18 1.33
C ALA A 215 8.74 -15.93 2.66
N ALA A 216 9.13 -17.00 3.37
CA ALA A 216 9.90 -16.89 4.60
C ALA A 216 11.31 -16.34 4.36
N TYR A 217 12.00 -16.78 3.31
CA TYR A 217 13.28 -16.19 2.88
C TYR A 217 13.12 -14.71 2.51
N ALA A 218 12.10 -14.36 1.71
CA ALA A 218 11.83 -12.98 1.32
C ALA A 218 11.64 -12.08 2.56
N LEU A 219 10.76 -12.46 3.47
CA LEU A 219 10.47 -11.67 4.67
C LEU A 219 11.68 -11.58 5.61
N ARG A 220 12.46 -12.65 5.78
CA ARG A 220 13.67 -12.65 6.61
C ARG A 220 14.75 -11.75 6.00
N GLY A 221 14.94 -11.80 4.70
CA GLY A 221 15.82 -10.89 3.98
C GLY A 221 15.42 -9.42 4.18
N MET A 222 14.11 -9.10 4.11
CA MET A 222 13.60 -7.76 4.38
C MET A 222 13.89 -7.30 5.83
N VAL A 223 13.76 -8.19 6.82
CA VAL A 223 14.15 -7.89 8.21
C VAL A 223 15.65 -7.58 8.31
N TYR A 224 16.49 -8.36 7.64
CA TYR A 224 17.93 -8.08 7.59
C TYR A 224 18.24 -6.73 6.92
N MET A 225 17.47 -6.29 5.92
CA MET A 225 17.61 -4.94 5.34
C MET A 225 17.34 -3.84 6.38
N TRP A 226 16.29 -3.98 7.20
CA TRP A 226 16.00 -3.08 8.31
C TRP A 226 17.12 -3.05 9.37
N LYS A 227 17.72 -4.20 9.64
CA LYS A 227 18.87 -4.34 10.54
C LYS A 227 20.21 -3.91 9.91
N LYS A 228 20.23 -3.52 8.63
CA LYS A 228 21.44 -3.21 7.85
C LYS A 228 22.43 -4.39 7.77
N GLN A 229 21.94 -5.60 7.91
CA GLN A 229 22.67 -6.86 7.74
C GLN A 229 22.58 -7.31 6.27
N TYR A 230 23.23 -6.52 5.40
CA TYR A 230 23.05 -6.62 3.95
C TYR A 230 23.57 -7.94 3.36
N LYS A 231 24.61 -8.54 3.96
CA LYS A 231 25.12 -9.83 3.50
C LYS A 231 24.13 -10.96 3.75
N GLU A 232 23.54 -10.97 4.95
CA GLU A 232 22.50 -11.92 5.35
C GLU A 232 21.23 -11.75 4.49
N ALA A 233 20.83 -10.50 4.25
CA ALA A 233 19.72 -10.16 3.37
C ALA A 233 19.95 -10.70 1.94
N GLY A 234 21.13 -10.47 1.37
CA GLY A 234 21.48 -10.94 0.04
C GLY A 234 21.48 -12.46 -0.08
N ASN A 235 21.94 -13.17 0.96
CA ASN A 235 21.88 -14.64 0.99
C ASN A 235 20.43 -15.16 0.94
N ASP A 236 19.53 -14.57 1.74
CA ASP A 236 18.14 -14.97 1.77
C ASP A 236 17.41 -14.64 0.46
N PHE A 237 17.60 -13.43 -0.08
CA PHE A 237 16.97 -13.04 -1.32
C PHE A 237 17.36 -13.92 -2.52
N LYS A 238 18.60 -14.42 -2.54
CA LYS A 238 19.05 -15.35 -3.55
C LYS A 238 18.26 -16.68 -3.50
N GLU A 239 17.91 -17.15 -2.30
CA GLU A 239 17.17 -18.41 -2.14
C GLU A 239 15.71 -18.32 -2.63
N VAL A 240 15.13 -17.12 -2.72
CA VAL A 240 13.76 -16.95 -3.23
C VAL A 240 13.63 -17.43 -4.68
N GLU A 241 14.62 -17.15 -5.55
CA GLU A 241 14.63 -17.63 -6.93
C GLU A 241 14.75 -19.16 -6.98
N THR A 242 15.55 -19.77 -6.09
CA THR A 242 15.68 -21.23 -6.00
C THR A 242 14.39 -21.91 -5.55
N CYS A 243 13.51 -21.20 -4.84
CA CYS A 243 12.17 -21.66 -4.48
C CYS A 243 11.17 -21.65 -5.65
N GLY A 244 11.53 -21.11 -6.82
CA GLY A 244 10.71 -21.13 -8.04
C GLY A 244 9.97 -19.83 -8.35
N TYR A 245 10.16 -18.79 -7.52
CA TYR A 245 9.63 -17.45 -7.80
C TYR A 245 10.49 -16.71 -8.82
N GLY A 246 9.91 -15.72 -9.51
CA GLY A 246 10.63 -15.01 -10.56
C GLY A 246 9.87 -13.79 -11.06
N LEU A 247 10.56 -12.96 -11.84
CA LEU A 247 10.00 -11.73 -12.39
C LEU A 247 8.90 -12.03 -13.43
N TRP A 248 7.79 -11.28 -13.35
CA TRP A 248 6.81 -11.17 -14.43
C TRP A 248 7.47 -10.64 -15.71
N THR A 249 7.19 -11.27 -16.84
CA THR A 249 7.82 -10.95 -18.13
C THR A 249 6.90 -10.26 -19.12
N GLY A 250 5.62 -10.07 -18.80
CA GLY A 250 4.67 -9.29 -19.59
C GLY A 250 4.77 -7.79 -19.31
N GLU A 251 3.84 -7.03 -19.91
CA GLU A 251 3.73 -5.60 -19.67
C GLU A 251 3.43 -5.29 -18.19
N TYR A 252 4.01 -4.20 -17.68
CA TYR A 252 3.87 -3.82 -16.26
C TYR A 252 2.42 -3.69 -15.81
N ALA A 253 1.56 -3.05 -16.62
CA ALA A 253 0.15 -2.86 -16.28
C ALA A 253 -0.65 -4.16 -16.24
N ASP A 254 -0.25 -5.16 -17.03
CA ASP A 254 -0.97 -6.42 -17.11
C ASP A 254 -0.77 -7.31 -15.88
N PHE A 255 0.34 -7.12 -15.15
CA PHE A 255 0.57 -7.83 -13.89
C PHE A 255 -0.52 -7.57 -12.83
N PHE A 256 -1.12 -6.38 -12.84
CA PHE A 256 -2.15 -5.96 -11.88
C PHE A 256 -3.58 -6.24 -12.36
N LYS A 257 -3.75 -7.19 -13.27
CA LYS A 257 -5.06 -7.64 -13.76
C LYS A 257 -5.40 -9.01 -13.20
N TYR A 258 -6.67 -9.25 -12.97
CA TYR A 258 -7.21 -10.50 -12.45
C TYR A 258 -6.69 -11.77 -13.19
N GLU A 259 -6.51 -11.70 -14.51
CA GLU A 259 -6.06 -12.83 -15.31
C GLU A 259 -4.61 -13.27 -15.04
N ASN A 260 -3.83 -12.47 -14.31
CA ASN A 260 -2.40 -12.69 -14.10
C ASN A 260 -2.02 -12.82 -12.61
N GLU A 261 -3.00 -13.02 -11.73
CA GLU A 261 -2.80 -13.03 -10.27
C GLU A 261 -1.92 -14.19 -9.79
N GLU A 262 -2.03 -15.37 -10.42
CA GLU A 262 -1.29 -16.58 -10.01
C GLU A 262 0.10 -16.67 -10.65
N ASP A 263 0.69 -15.54 -11.06
CA ASP A 263 2.04 -15.54 -11.63
C ASP A 263 3.12 -15.84 -10.59
N LYS A 264 4.23 -16.41 -11.05
CA LYS A 264 5.41 -16.70 -10.22
C LYS A 264 6.03 -15.46 -9.54
N GLU A 265 5.64 -14.26 -9.91
CA GLU A 265 6.05 -13.03 -9.21
C GLU A 265 5.30 -12.84 -7.89
N MET A 266 4.09 -13.40 -7.74
CA MET A 266 3.31 -13.34 -6.50
C MET A 266 3.87 -14.32 -5.47
N ILE A 267 4.59 -13.82 -4.46
CA ILE A 267 5.18 -14.62 -3.38
C ILE A 267 4.19 -14.81 -2.24
N PHE A 268 3.53 -13.73 -1.85
CA PHE A 268 2.48 -13.74 -0.82
C PHE A 268 1.50 -12.60 -1.12
N SER A 269 0.21 -12.93 -1.23
CA SER A 269 -0.85 -11.97 -1.61
C SER A 269 -2.10 -12.13 -0.77
N LEU A 270 -2.88 -11.05 -0.69
CA LEU A 270 -4.27 -11.11 -0.26
C LEU A 270 -5.11 -11.49 -1.48
N GLN A 271 -5.91 -12.53 -1.33
CA GLN A 271 -6.79 -13.03 -2.39
C GLN A 271 -8.18 -12.41 -2.25
N PHE A 272 -8.69 -11.85 -3.33
CA PHE A 272 -10.03 -11.28 -3.40
C PHE A 272 -10.88 -12.05 -4.41
N SER A 273 -12.18 -12.21 -4.12
CA SER A 273 -13.10 -12.94 -4.98
C SER A 273 -14.52 -12.36 -4.89
N GLU A 274 -15.14 -12.11 -6.04
CA GLU A 274 -16.54 -11.72 -6.11
C GLU A 274 -17.49 -12.84 -5.63
N GLU A 275 -17.14 -14.11 -5.90
CA GLU A 275 -17.96 -15.28 -5.54
C GLU A 275 -18.10 -15.42 -4.03
N THR A 276 -17.00 -15.23 -3.30
CA THR A 276 -17.00 -15.33 -1.84
C THR A 276 -17.45 -14.05 -1.15
N GLY A 277 -17.51 -12.92 -1.88
CA GLY A 277 -17.82 -11.61 -1.34
C GLY A 277 -16.65 -10.92 -0.62
N TYR A 278 -15.46 -11.54 -0.58
CA TYR A 278 -14.24 -10.91 -0.11
C TYR A 278 -13.68 -10.02 -1.22
N CYS A 279 -14.05 -8.75 -1.19
CA CYS A 279 -13.63 -7.74 -2.16
C CYS A 279 -13.04 -6.54 -1.45
N ASP A 280 -12.29 -5.72 -2.17
CA ASP A 280 -11.83 -4.43 -1.66
C ASP A 280 -12.53 -3.25 -2.34
N ASN A 281 -12.17 -2.04 -1.96
CA ASN A 281 -12.73 -0.80 -2.47
C ASN A 281 -11.69 0.13 -3.12
N ILE A 282 -10.59 -0.43 -3.63
CA ILE A 282 -9.53 0.36 -4.24
C ILE A 282 -10.05 1.23 -5.39
N GLN A 283 -10.89 0.69 -6.26
CA GLN A 283 -11.55 1.42 -7.35
C GLN A 283 -12.36 2.62 -6.85
N GLN A 284 -13.07 2.45 -5.72
CA GLN A 284 -13.85 3.53 -5.13
C GLN A 284 -12.96 4.68 -4.66
N MET A 285 -11.81 4.36 -4.06
CA MET A 285 -10.93 5.35 -3.45
C MET A 285 -9.99 6.03 -4.45
N THR A 286 -9.54 5.31 -5.46
CA THR A 286 -8.52 5.77 -6.41
C THR A 286 -9.06 6.07 -7.81
N GLY A 287 -10.17 5.44 -8.20
CA GLY A 287 -10.81 5.60 -9.50
C GLY A 287 -11.49 6.95 -9.70
N ALA A 288 -11.68 7.31 -10.97
CA ALA A 288 -12.40 8.51 -11.36
C ALA A 288 -13.92 8.30 -11.42
N ARG A 289 -14.69 9.39 -11.51
CA ARG A 289 -16.14 9.31 -11.74
C ARG A 289 -16.52 8.62 -13.05
N ASP A 290 -15.67 8.71 -14.05
CA ASP A 290 -15.86 8.03 -15.33
C ASP A 290 -15.40 6.57 -15.33
N THR A 291 -14.78 6.10 -14.24
CA THR A 291 -14.38 4.70 -14.04
C THR A 291 -15.13 4.10 -12.85
N TYR A 292 -16.21 3.36 -13.13
CA TYR A 292 -17.06 2.73 -12.12
C TYR A 292 -17.56 3.67 -11.02
N ASP A 293 -17.69 4.98 -11.31
CA ASP A 293 -18.12 6.02 -10.37
C ASP A 293 -17.19 6.15 -9.14
N GLY A 294 -15.88 6.06 -9.34
CA GLY A 294 -14.87 6.25 -8.30
C GLY A 294 -14.87 7.67 -7.71
N TRP A 295 -14.19 7.84 -6.58
CA TRP A 295 -14.21 9.09 -5.80
C TRP A 295 -12.94 9.92 -5.88
N THR A 296 -11.86 9.36 -6.41
CA THR A 296 -10.55 10.02 -6.52
C THR A 296 -10.09 10.63 -5.19
N GLU A 297 -10.26 9.91 -4.08
CA GLU A 297 -9.83 10.36 -2.75
C GLU A 297 -8.31 10.25 -2.58
N ILE A 298 -7.72 9.18 -3.13
CA ILE A 298 -6.30 8.90 -3.14
C ILE A 298 -5.80 9.04 -4.58
N LYS A 299 -4.77 9.84 -4.80
CA LYS A 299 -4.27 10.23 -6.13
C LYS A 299 -2.76 10.20 -6.21
N PRO A 300 -2.20 10.03 -7.42
CA PRO A 300 -0.77 10.28 -7.63
C PRO A 300 -0.46 11.75 -7.36
N SER A 301 0.56 12.02 -6.56
CA SER A 301 1.01 13.40 -6.33
C SER A 301 1.67 13.99 -7.58
N ALA A 302 1.61 15.31 -7.74
CA ALA A 302 2.29 15.98 -8.85
C ALA A 302 3.82 15.79 -8.77
N ASP A 303 4.38 15.84 -7.55
CA ASP A 303 5.81 15.59 -7.32
C ASP A 303 6.21 14.17 -7.75
N PHE A 304 5.35 13.17 -7.52
CA PHE A 304 5.58 11.81 -7.99
C PHE A 304 5.52 11.71 -9.51
N VAL A 305 4.54 12.35 -10.15
CA VAL A 305 4.44 12.36 -11.62
C VAL A 305 5.67 13.05 -12.22
N ASP A 306 6.12 14.16 -11.66
CA ASP A 306 7.31 14.87 -12.14
C ASP A 306 8.63 14.12 -11.86
N TYR A 307 8.61 13.18 -10.91
CA TYR A 307 9.76 12.33 -10.59
C TYR A 307 10.08 11.28 -11.66
N TYR A 308 9.10 10.89 -12.49
CA TYR A 308 9.35 9.97 -13.61
C TYR A 308 10.38 10.58 -14.58
N LYS A 309 11.44 9.82 -14.86
CA LYS A 309 12.50 10.20 -15.80
C LYS A 309 12.01 10.22 -17.24
N ASN A 310 12.80 10.84 -18.13
CA ASN A 310 12.64 10.70 -19.56
C ASN A 310 12.91 9.25 -20.00
N ALA A 311 12.40 8.86 -21.17
CA ALA A 311 12.56 7.51 -21.72
C ALA A 311 14.03 7.11 -21.97
N ASP A 312 14.95 8.07 -22.08
CA ASP A 312 16.39 7.85 -22.16
C ASP A 312 17.09 7.68 -20.80
N GLY A 313 16.34 7.82 -19.70
CA GLY A 313 16.81 7.72 -18.33
C GLY A 313 17.31 9.03 -17.71
N SER A 314 17.31 10.15 -18.44
CA SER A 314 17.63 11.49 -17.90
C SER A 314 16.52 12.01 -16.99
N ASP A 315 16.84 12.97 -16.11
CA ASP A 315 15.85 13.63 -15.27
C ASP A 315 14.93 14.51 -16.11
N PHE A 316 13.63 14.47 -15.80
CA PHE A 316 12.66 15.30 -16.47
C PHE A 316 12.62 16.72 -15.87
N LYS A 317 12.50 17.72 -16.74
CA LYS A 317 12.26 19.11 -16.34
C LYS A 317 11.28 19.78 -17.28
N TRP A 318 10.31 20.47 -16.76
CA TRP A 318 9.32 21.21 -17.55
C TRP A 318 9.98 22.28 -18.42
N SER A 319 11.03 22.96 -17.94
CA SER A 319 11.78 23.97 -18.71
C SER A 319 12.54 23.41 -19.92
N GLU A 320 12.70 22.10 -20.04
CA GLU A 320 13.31 21.43 -21.21
C GLU A 320 12.26 21.02 -22.25
N VAL A 321 10.97 21.15 -21.95
CA VAL A 321 9.89 20.88 -22.92
C VAL A 321 9.76 22.02 -23.92
N ASP A 322 9.63 21.70 -25.21
CA ASP A 322 9.48 22.67 -26.29
C ASP A 322 8.35 23.69 -25.99
N GLY A 323 8.69 24.97 -26.01
CA GLY A 323 7.77 26.08 -25.74
C GLY A 323 7.45 26.30 -24.26
N LEU A 324 8.16 25.64 -23.32
CA LEU A 324 8.08 25.85 -21.86
C LEU A 324 9.40 26.36 -21.27
N GLN A 325 10.32 26.90 -22.08
CA GLN A 325 11.65 27.33 -21.60
C GLN A 325 11.58 28.39 -20.48
N ASP A 326 10.50 29.19 -20.47
CA ASP A 326 10.27 30.21 -19.43
C ASP A 326 9.60 29.64 -18.16
N TRP A 327 9.45 28.32 -18.05
CA TRP A 327 8.78 27.66 -16.91
C TRP A 327 9.26 28.14 -15.54
N ASP A 328 10.58 28.23 -15.37
CA ASP A 328 11.19 28.60 -14.09
C ASP A 328 11.12 30.11 -13.80
N LEU A 329 10.77 30.93 -14.81
CA LEU A 329 10.56 32.38 -14.68
C LEU A 329 9.14 32.72 -14.19
N LEU A 330 8.19 31.77 -14.31
CA LEU A 330 6.80 31.97 -13.93
C LEU A 330 6.53 31.47 -12.51
N THR A 331 5.63 32.18 -11.82
CA THR A 331 5.08 31.67 -10.56
C THR A 331 4.28 30.39 -10.80
N PRO A 332 4.17 29.48 -9.81
CA PRO A 332 3.34 28.28 -9.97
C PRO A 332 1.95 28.59 -10.53
N LYS A 333 1.27 29.63 -10.04
CA LYS A 333 -0.04 30.05 -10.54
C LYS A 333 -0.03 30.42 -12.03
N GLN A 334 1.01 31.13 -12.50
CA GLN A 334 1.14 31.54 -13.90
C GLN A 334 1.43 30.38 -14.84
N ARG A 335 2.09 29.32 -14.35
CA ARG A 335 2.39 28.09 -15.12
C ARG A 335 1.13 27.35 -15.57
N GLU A 336 -0.03 27.61 -14.97
CA GLU A 336 -1.33 27.10 -15.39
C GLU A 336 -1.58 27.30 -16.89
N ILE A 337 -1.09 28.39 -17.46
CA ILE A 337 -1.24 28.74 -18.87
C ILE A 337 -0.75 27.64 -19.84
N PHE A 338 0.30 26.91 -19.44
CA PHE A 338 0.87 25.84 -20.26
C PHE A 338 0.01 24.58 -20.33
N PHE A 339 -0.91 24.41 -19.36
CA PHE A 339 -1.81 23.25 -19.28
C PHE A 339 -3.19 23.50 -19.88
N CYS A 340 -3.43 24.68 -20.43
CA CYS A 340 -4.74 25.03 -20.96
C CYS A 340 -5.04 24.27 -22.25
N ARG A 341 -6.30 23.85 -22.44
CA ARG A 341 -6.78 23.21 -23.66
C ARG A 341 -6.67 24.12 -24.87
N ASP A 342 -6.60 23.51 -26.06
CA ASP A 342 -6.75 24.18 -27.32
C ASP A 342 -8.18 24.77 -27.47
N GLY A 343 -8.32 25.85 -28.26
CA GLY A 343 -9.62 26.46 -28.58
C GLY A 343 -10.25 27.28 -27.45
N LEU A 344 -9.50 27.66 -26.40
CA LEU A 344 -10.02 28.44 -25.27
C LEU A 344 -10.53 29.83 -25.70
N GLU A 345 -10.04 30.37 -26.82
CA GLU A 345 -10.55 31.64 -27.39
C GLU A 345 -12.06 31.62 -27.64
N SER A 346 -12.63 30.47 -27.98
CA SER A 346 -14.06 30.28 -28.16
C SER A 346 -14.84 30.04 -26.86
N MET A 347 -14.13 29.95 -25.70
CA MET A 347 -14.70 29.62 -24.39
C MET A 347 -14.59 30.83 -23.46
N SER A 348 -15.33 31.90 -23.74
CA SER A 348 -15.18 33.21 -23.11
C SER A 348 -15.18 33.21 -21.57
N SER A 349 -16.02 32.41 -20.94
CA SER A 349 -16.08 32.29 -19.46
C SER A 349 -14.80 31.72 -18.89
N GLN A 350 -14.31 30.60 -19.42
CA GLN A 350 -13.09 29.92 -18.97
C GLN A 350 -11.85 30.75 -19.30
N LYS A 351 -11.81 31.39 -20.49
CA LYS A 351 -10.75 32.34 -20.88
C LYS A 351 -10.64 33.48 -19.88
N ASN A 352 -11.74 34.15 -19.58
CA ASN A 352 -11.75 35.32 -18.66
C ASN A 352 -11.38 34.89 -17.23
N ALA A 353 -11.83 33.71 -16.78
CA ALA A 353 -11.44 33.15 -15.49
C ALA A 353 -9.93 32.88 -15.41
N LEU A 354 -9.36 32.33 -16.48
CA LEU A 354 -7.93 32.06 -16.58
C LEU A 354 -7.13 33.38 -16.57
N ILE A 355 -7.48 34.33 -17.42
CA ILE A 355 -6.83 35.67 -17.48
C ILE A 355 -6.82 36.35 -16.11
N LYS A 356 -7.94 36.28 -15.39
CA LYS A 356 -8.02 36.82 -14.02
C LYS A 356 -7.04 36.11 -13.06
N ARG A 357 -6.72 34.84 -13.29
CA ARG A 357 -5.79 34.08 -12.47
C ARG A 357 -4.33 34.31 -12.82
N VAL A 358 -3.98 34.23 -14.09
CA VAL A 358 -2.59 34.27 -14.56
C VAL A 358 -2.09 35.67 -14.94
N GLY A 359 -2.98 36.56 -15.30
CA GLY A 359 -2.71 37.92 -15.83
C GLY A 359 -2.83 37.98 -17.36
N GLU A 360 -3.28 39.12 -17.89
CA GLU A 360 -3.46 39.34 -19.35
C GLU A 360 -2.14 39.20 -20.11
N ASP A 361 -1.05 39.78 -19.59
CA ASP A 361 0.27 39.75 -20.24
C ASP A 361 0.79 38.31 -20.39
N ILE A 362 0.58 37.47 -19.35
CA ILE A 362 0.96 36.03 -19.36
C ILE A 362 0.10 35.30 -20.39
N TYR A 363 -1.21 35.56 -20.40
CA TYR A 363 -2.11 34.95 -21.36
C TYR A 363 -1.69 35.26 -22.80
N GLN A 364 -1.49 36.52 -23.13
CA GLN A 364 -1.10 36.94 -24.49
C GLN A 364 0.28 36.42 -24.93
N LYS A 365 1.21 36.27 -23.99
CA LYS A 365 2.57 35.78 -24.29
C LYS A 365 2.65 34.28 -24.49
N TYR A 366 1.94 33.48 -23.68
CA TYR A 366 2.21 32.04 -23.58
C TYR A 366 1.06 31.15 -24.02
N TYR A 367 -0.19 31.64 -24.07
CA TYR A 367 -1.29 30.79 -24.48
C TYR A 367 -1.20 30.45 -25.98
N LEU A 368 -1.36 29.16 -26.28
CA LEU A 368 -1.49 28.66 -27.64
C LEU A 368 -2.92 28.18 -27.86
N ASN A 369 -3.64 28.80 -28.81
CA ASN A 369 -5.03 28.39 -29.12
C ASN A 369 -5.10 27.07 -29.90
N SER A 370 -3.96 26.57 -30.39
CA SER A 370 -3.84 25.29 -31.08
C SER A 370 -2.44 24.70 -30.84
N GLY A 371 -2.36 23.39 -30.64
CA GLY A 371 -1.12 22.65 -30.46
C GLY A 371 -0.60 22.57 -29.02
N ASN A 372 -1.25 23.24 -28.05
CA ASN A 372 -0.87 23.18 -26.64
C ASN A 372 -1.14 21.78 -26.07
N GLU A 373 -2.31 21.20 -26.36
CA GLU A 373 -2.67 19.83 -25.94
C GLU A 373 -1.66 18.80 -26.45
N ALA A 374 -1.27 18.90 -27.72
CA ALA A 374 -0.30 18.01 -28.34
C ALA A 374 1.09 18.12 -27.68
N ARG A 375 1.53 19.35 -27.34
CA ARG A 375 2.79 19.62 -26.65
C ARG A 375 2.83 18.97 -25.27
N ILE A 376 1.80 19.18 -24.46
CA ILE A 376 1.71 18.60 -23.12
C ILE A 376 1.60 17.07 -23.17
N LYS A 377 0.76 16.54 -24.06
CA LYS A 377 0.68 15.10 -24.29
C LYS A 377 2.05 14.49 -24.64
N LYS A 378 2.82 15.14 -25.53
CA LYS A 378 4.18 14.70 -25.90
C LYS A 378 5.10 14.68 -24.67
N ALA A 379 5.05 15.71 -23.81
CA ALA A 379 5.87 15.78 -22.61
C ALA A 379 5.63 14.61 -21.63
N TYR A 380 4.40 14.14 -21.51
CA TYR A 380 4.10 12.95 -20.69
C TYR A 380 4.49 11.65 -21.39
N ASN A 381 4.27 11.52 -22.70
CA ASN A 381 4.53 10.29 -23.46
C ASN A 381 6.03 10.02 -23.71
N SER A 382 6.89 11.03 -23.55
CA SER A 382 8.35 10.89 -23.71
C SER A 382 9.08 10.43 -22.44
N ARG A 383 8.33 10.11 -21.38
CA ARG A 383 8.88 9.66 -20.11
C ARG A 383 8.93 8.14 -19.99
N ASP A 384 9.43 7.65 -18.86
CA ASP A 384 9.38 6.25 -18.45
C ASP A 384 7.99 5.65 -18.75
N PRO A 385 7.91 4.57 -19.53
CA PRO A 385 6.64 4.00 -19.98
C PRO A 385 5.68 3.63 -18.82
N ARG A 386 6.21 3.33 -17.65
CA ARG A 386 5.39 3.03 -16.45
C ARG A 386 4.50 4.20 -16.05
N LEU A 387 4.86 5.45 -16.40
CA LEU A 387 4.02 6.60 -16.09
C LEU A 387 2.61 6.44 -16.69
N GLN A 388 2.54 6.11 -17.97
CA GLN A 388 1.25 5.94 -18.68
C GLN A 388 0.49 4.68 -18.22
N GLN A 389 1.20 3.71 -17.66
CA GLN A 389 0.61 2.48 -17.12
C GLN A 389 0.12 2.65 -15.66
N THR A 390 0.62 3.67 -14.95
CA THR A 390 0.28 3.94 -13.54
C THR A 390 -0.72 5.08 -13.38
N VAL A 391 -0.66 6.11 -14.26
CA VAL A 391 -1.36 7.39 -14.09
C VAL A 391 -2.10 7.78 -15.36
N VAL A 392 -3.32 8.30 -15.19
CA VAL A 392 -4.05 9.00 -16.26
C VAL A 392 -3.50 10.43 -16.33
N THR A 393 -2.75 10.72 -17.39
CA THR A 393 -2.08 12.01 -17.59
C THR A 393 -2.89 12.96 -18.49
N PRO A 394 -2.70 14.28 -18.39
CA PRO A 394 -3.42 15.26 -19.20
C PRO A 394 -3.29 15.00 -20.71
N TYR A 395 -4.40 15.15 -21.43
CA TYR A 395 -4.52 15.07 -22.90
C TYR A 395 -4.24 13.70 -23.52
N VAL A 396 -3.97 12.66 -22.70
CA VAL A 396 -3.90 11.28 -23.17
C VAL A 396 -5.31 10.70 -23.19
N PRO A 397 -5.80 10.18 -24.34
CA PRO A 397 -7.11 9.56 -24.42
C PRO A 397 -7.21 8.31 -23.54
N VAL A 398 -8.35 8.17 -22.88
CA VAL A 398 -8.69 7.01 -22.05
C VAL A 398 -10.09 6.55 -22.40
N ASP A 399 -10.25 5.28 -22.73
CA ASP A 399 -11.55 4.64 -22.84
C ASP A 399 -11.95 4.17 -21.44
N CYS A 400 -13.21 4.41 -21.06
CA CYS A 400 -13.67 4.09 -19.71
C CYS A 400 -15.16 3.70 -19.69
N TYR A 401 -15.60 3.13 -18.58
CA TYR A 401 -16.97 2.70 -18.36
C TYR A 401 -17.54 3.30 -17.08
N LYS A 402 -18.73 3.89 -17.20
CA LYS A 402 -19.50 4.43 -16.08
C LYS A 402 -20.87 3.76 -16.00
N PRO A 403 -21.11 2.94 -14.96
CA PRO A 403 -22.43 2.32 -14.77
C PRO A 403 -23.50 3.36 -14.40
N ASN A 404 -24.76 3.06 -14.72
CA ASN A 404 -25.94 3.89 -14.39
C ASN A 404 -25.92 5.33 -14.95
N TYR A 405 -25.09 5.60 -15.95
CA TYR A 405 -25.04 6.88 -16.62
C TYR A 405 -25.60 6.77 -18.03
N ALA A 406 -26.74 7.44 -18.30
CA ALA A 406 -27.35 7.55 -19.61
C ALA A 406 -27.33 6.25 -20.46
N GLY A 407 -27.68 5.10 -19.87
CA GLY A 407 -27.76 3.81 -20.57
C GLY A 407 -26.49 2.97 -20.52
N ASP A 408 -25.67 3.07 -19.48
CA ASP A 408 -24.45 2.25 -19.32
C ASP A 408 -23.47 2.37 -20.50
N ALA A 409 -23.26 3.58 -21.00
CA ALA A 409 -22.45 3.80 -22.19
C ALA A 409 -20.94 3.69 -21.89
N ASN A 410 -20.23 2.97 -22.74
CA ASN A 410 -18.79 3.11 -22.85
C ASN A 410 -18.46 4.55 -23.24
N GLN A 411 -17.48 5.14 -22.60
CA GLN A 411 -17.00 6.50 -22.86
C GLN A 411 -15.64 6.41 -23.55
N ILE A 412 -15.61 6.76 -24.81
CA ILE A 412 -14.42 6.58 -25.66
C ILE A 412 -13.64 7.88 -25.74
N GLY A 413 -12.29 7.80 -25.64
CA GLY A 413 -11.38 8.90 -25.88
C GLY A 413 -11.49 10.06 -24.88
N LYS A 414 -11.92 9.78 -23.62
CA LYS A 414 -11.96 10.79 -22.55
C LYS A 414 -10.56 11.31 -22.24
N GLN A 415 -10.43 12.59 -21.94
CA GLN A 415 -9.15 13.22 -21.64
C GLN A 415 -9.24 14.16 -20.44
N LEU A 416 -8.21 14.16 -19.61
CA LEU A 416 -8.01 15.22 -18.62
C LEU A 416 -7.62 16.51 -19.35
N ARG A 417 -8.52 17.49 -19.41
CA ARG A 417 -8.30 18.78 -20.07
C ARG A 417 -8.51 19.93 -19.09
N TRP A 418 -7.68 20.95 -19.18
CA TRP A 418 -7.79 22.11 -18.31
C TRP A 418 -8.03 23.42 -19.12
N PRO A 419 -8.91 24.33 -18.69
CA PRO A 419 -9.90 24.19 -17.60
C PRO A 419 -10.91 23.09 -17.88
N LEU A 420 -11.32 22.39 -16.80
CA LEU A 420 -12.35 21.34 -16.92
C LEU A 420 -13.68 21.99 -17.31
N LYS A 421 -14.45 21.34 -18.21
CA LYS A 421 -15.83 21.74 -18.50
C LYS A 421 -16.74 21.36 -17.34
N GLU A 422 -17.82 22.12 -17.16
CA GLU A 422 -18.84 21.82 -16.16
C GLU A 422 -19.50 20.45 -16.39
N GLN A 423 -20.06 19.91 -15.31
CA GLN A 423 -20.73 18.62 -15.27
C GLN A 423 -21.88 18.53 -16.27
N GLY A 424 -22.02 17.42 -16.96
CA GLY A 424 -23.16 17.12 -17.84
C GLY A 424 -22.96 17.48 -19.30
N THR A 425 -21.83 18.08 -19.68
CA THR A 425 -21.51 18.22 -21.11
C THR A 425 -20.83 16.93 -21.59
N ASN A 426 -21.42 16.24 -22.56
CA ASN A 426 -20.89 15.05 -23.26
C ASN A 426 -19.62 15.38 -24.08
N GLY A 427 -18.71 16.18 -23.53
CA GLY A 427 -17.65 16.86 -24.26
C GLY A 427 -16.29 16.19 -24.25
N GLY A 428 -16.16 14.90 -24.07
CA GLY A 428 -14.86 14.21 -24.14
C GLY A 428 -13.92 14.47 -22.98
N ASP A 429 -14.33 15.21 -21.95
CA ASP A 429 -13.50 15.47 -20.76
C ASP A 429 -13.63 14.33 -19.74
N PHE A 430 -12.49 13.84 -19.26
CA PHE A 430 -12.41 12.84 -18.21
C PHE A 430 -12.75 13.47 -16.85
N TRP A 431 -13.59 12.82 -16.07
CA TRP A 431 -14.17 13.39 -14.87
C TRP A 431 -13.60 12.81 -13.59
N LEU A 432 -12.82 13.63 -12.87
CA LEU A 432 -12.46 13.40 -11.48
C LEU A 432 -13.57 13.89 -10.54
N ASP A 433 -13.65 13.35 -9.32
CA ASP A 433 -14.64 13.79 -8.33
C ASP A 433 -14.37 15.24 -7.86
N LYS A 434 -13.13 15.56 -7.57
CA LYS A 434 -12.68 16.88 -7.12
C LYS A 434 -12.23 17.74 -8.30
N ARG A 435 -13.18 18.36 -8.99
CA ARG A 435 -12.96 19.05 -10.28
C ARG A 435 -12.29 20.40 -10.19
N THR A 436 -12.33 21.05 -9.03
CA THR A 436 -11.74 22.39 -8.86
C THR A 436 -10.22 22.37 -8.82
N SER A 437 -9.63 21.17 -8.69
CA SER A 437 -8.19 20.97 -8.60
C SER A 437 -7.73 20.09 -9.75
N ALA A 438 -6.67 20.50 -10.44
CA ALA A 438 -6.06 19.76 -11.53
C ALA A 438 -5.14 18.65 -10.98
N PHE A 439 -5.77 17.59 -10.48
CA PHE A 439 -5.09 16.43 -9.94
C PHE A 439 -5.01 15.32 -10.99
N TYR A 440 -4.15 14.33 -10.71
CA TYR A 440 -4.06 13.09 -11.47
C TYR A 440 -5.02 12.03 -10.93
N CYS A 441 -5.19 10.94 -11.68
CA CYS A 441 -5.92 9.75 -11.30
C CYS A 441 -5.05 8.53 -11.53
N TYR A 442 -5.15 7.51 -10.67
CA TYR A 442 -4.46 6.25 -10.89
C TYR A 442 -5.10 5.45 -12.03
N ARG A 443 -4.24 4.79 -12.80
CA ARG A 443 -4.60 3.74 -13.74
C ARG A 443 -4.37 2.35 -13.13
N LYS A 444 -3.25 2.20 -12.43
CA LYS A 444 -2.89 0.98 -11.71
C LYS A 444 -3.97 0.60 -10.71
N TYR A 445 -4.36 -0.67 -10.66
CA TYR A 445 -5.45 -1.24 -9.86
C TYR A 445 -6.85 -0.67 -10.13
N ASN A 446 -7.02 0.13 -11.18
CA ASN A 446 -8.32 0.62 -11.57
C ASN A 446 -8.80 -0.04 -12.86
N GLU A 447 -10.05 -0.48 -12.85
CA GLU A 447 -10.70 -1.04 -14.02
C GLU A 447 -11.37 0.06 -14.84
N PHE A 448 -11.20 -0.01 -16.13
CA PHE A 448 -11.71 0.97 -17.10
C PHE A 448 -12.75 0.36 -18.02
N GLU A 449 -12.74 -0.95 -18.21
CA GLU A 449 -13.59 -1.66 -19.16
C GLU A 449 -14.92 -2.09 -18.56
N LYS A 450 -15.96 -2.14 -19.41
CA LYS A 450 -17.27 -2.64 -19.02
C LYS A 450 -17.21 -4.11 -18.63
N GLY A 451 -17.91 -4.46 -17.54
CA GLY A 451 -18.05 -5.85 -17.10
C GLY A 451 -16.89 -6.40 -16.27
N ARG A 452 -15.86 -5.58 -15.99
CA ARG A 452 -14.73 -6.00 -15.16
C ARG A 452 -15.07 -6.01 -13.67
N LEU A 453 -15.95 -5.15 -13.22
CA LEU A 453 -16.45 -5.10 -11.84
C LEU A 453 -17.98 -5.04 -11.81
N ILE A 454 -18.57 -5.58 -10.77
CA ILE A 454 -20.01 -5.39 -10.44
C ILE A 454 -20.23 -3.97 -9.94
N SER A 455 -19.34 -3.45 -9.11
CA SER A 455 -19.39 -2.08 -8.58
C SER A 455 -18.00 -1.61 -8.13
N ARG A 456 -17.86 -0.30 -7.92
CA ARG A 456 -16.63 0.34 -7.45
C ARG A 456 -16.08 -0.18 -6.09
N SER A 457 -16.92 -0.79 -5.28
CA SER A 457 -16.56 -1.32 -3.96
C SER A 457 -16.44 -2.85 -3.94
N ARG A 458 -16.35 -3.48 -5.10
CA ARG A 458 -16.22 -4.93 -5.25
C ARG A 458 -15.08 -5.28 -6.18
N CYS A 459 -13.88 -4.76 -5.86
CA CYS A 459 -12.67 -5.12 -6.55
C CYS A 459 -12.23 -6.49 -6.08
N HIS A 460 -11.85 -7.34 -7.02
CA HIS A 460 -11.48 -8.72 -6.76
C HIS A 460 -10.07 -9.05 -7.28
N THR A 461 -9.30 -8.04 -7.65
CA THR A 461 -7.89 -8.21 -8.02
C THR A 461 -7.04 -8.40 -6.78
N ASP A 462 -6.22 -9.43 -6.76
CA ASP A 462 -5.33 -9.78 -5.67
C ASP A 462 -4.32 -8.68 -5.36
N TRP A 463 -4.00 -8.53 -4.08
CA TRP A 463 -3.05 -7.52 -3.62
C TRP A 463 -1.75 -8.16 -3.14
N PRO A 464 -0.60 -7.87 -3.77
CA PRO A 464 0.69 -8.40 -3.34
C PRO A 464 1.12 -7.80 -2.00
N LEU A 465 1.42 -8.65 -1.04
CA LEU A 465 2.11 -8.29 0.21
C LEU A 465 3.62 -8.46 0.07
N ILE A 466 4.04 -9.46 -0.71
CA ILE A 466 5.42 -9.70 -1.12
C ILE A 466 5.41 -10.16 -2.57
N ARG A 467 6.10 -9.45 -3.45
CA ARG A 467 6.30 -9.87 -4.83
C ARG A 467 7.78 -9.90 -5.22
N TYR A 468 8.12 -10.70 -6.22
CA TYR A 468 9.51 -10.98 -6.56
C TYR A 468 10.30 -9.73 -6.97
N THR A 469 9.67 -8.74 -7.62
CA THR A 469 10.34 -7.47 -7.93
C THR A 469 10.81 -6.74 -6.67
N ASP A 470 10.06 -6.81 -5.56
CA ASP A 470 10.48 -6.22 -4.29
C ASP A 470 11.74 -6.93 -3.74
N VAL A 471 11.72 -8.26 -3.75
CA VAL A 471 12.90 -9.07 -3.40
C VAL A 471 14.10 -8.72 -4.28
N LEU A 472 13.89 -8.64 -5.60
CA LEU A 472 14.94 -8.38 -6.57
C LEU A 472 15.61 -7.02 -6.37
N LEU A 473 14.83 -5.96 -6.14
CA LEU A 473 15.36 -4.61 -5.93
C LEU A 473 15.98 -4.43 -4.55
N GLN A 474 15.48 -5.09 -3.50
CA GLN A 474 16.15 -5.11 -2.19
C GLN A 474 17.44 -5.95 -2.24
N TYR A 475 17.46 -7.03 -3.02
CA TYR A 475 18.69 -7.78 -3.28
C TYR A 475 19.75 -6.93 -3.98
N ALA A 476 19.35 -6.16 -5.01
CA ALA A 476 20.24 -5.22 -5.66
C ALA A 476 20.79 -4.15 -4.68
N GLU A 477 19.95 -3.65 -3.75
CA GLU A 477 20.38 -2.73 -2.69
C GLU A 477 21.41 -3.39 -1.74
N ALA A 478 21.15 -4.62 -1.31
CA ALA A 478 22.05 -5.37 -0.44
C ALA A 478 23.42 -5.62 -1.11
N LEU A 479 23.42 -5.95 -2.41
CA LEU A 479 24.64 -6.11 -3.21
C LEU A 479 25.41 -4.79 -3.38
N ALA A 480 24.72 -3.68 -3.66
CA ALA A 480 25.33 -2.37 -3.75
C ALA A 480 25.96 -1.95 -2.41
N GLN A 481 25.29 -2.22 -1.29
CA GLN A 481 25.80 -1.95 0.05
C GLN A 481 27.03 -2.79 0.41
N THR A 482 27.18 -3.96 -0.20
CA THR A 482 28.33 -4.87 -0.02
C THR A 482 29.32 -4.83 -1.17
N ASP A 483 29.34 -3.72 -1.93
CA ASP A 483 30.31 -3.41 -2.99
C ASP A 483 30.30 -4.41 -4.18
N GLN A 484 29.17 -5.08 -4.42
CA GLN A 484 28.95 -5.99 -5.56
C GLN A 484 28.21 -5.30 -6.69
N MET A 485 28.78 -4.22 -7.21
CA MET A 485 28.14 -3.25 -8.12
C MET A 485 27.63 -3.88 -9.42
N GLY A 486 28.45 -4.65 -10.10
CA GLY A 486 28.09 -5.26 -11.40
C GLY A 486 26.85 -6.16 -11.29
N GLU A 487 26.74 -6.94 -10.20
CA GLU A 487 25.59 -7.79 -9.97
C GLU A 487 24.34 -6.99 -9.58
N ALA A 488 24.50 -5.94 -8.75
CA ALA A 488 23.41 -5.02 -8.42
C ALA A 488 22.81 -4.37 -9.70
N ILE A 489 23.66 -3.87 -10.59
CA ILE A 489 23.25 -3.33 -11.90
C ILE A 489 22.51 -4.38 -12.74
N ARG A 490 23.02 -5.62 -12.77
CA ARG A 490 22.37 -6.71 -13.51
C ARG A 490 20.95 -6.98 -13.03
N LEU A 491 20.72 -6.98 -11.71
CA LEU A 491 19.40 -7.20 -11.14
C LEU A 491 18.44 -6.03 -11.45
N VAL A 492 18.87 -4.80 -11.26
CA VAL A 492 18.07 -3.61 -11.61
C VAL A 492 17.71 -3.60 -13.08
N ASN A 493 18.64 -4.00 -13.96
CA ASN A 493 18.40 -4.06 -15.39
C ASN A 493 17.33 -5.09 -15.80
N LYS A 494 17.10 -6.16 -15.02
CA LYS A 494 15.94 -7.05 -15.26
C LYS A 494 14.62 -6.26 -15.18
N VAL A 495 14.45 -5.41 -14.15
CA VAL A 495 13.25 -4.59 -13.96
C VAL A 495 13.15 -3.51 -15.04
N ARG A 496 14.24 -2.83 -15.34
CA ARG A 496 14.31 -1.79 -16.36
C ARG A 496 13.99 -2.31 -17.76
N THR A 497 14.49 -3.50 -18.11
CA THR A 497 14.19 -4.15 -19.39
C THR A 497 12.70 -4.45 -19.52
N ARG A 498 12.05 -5.00 -18.48
CA ARG A 498 10.59 -5.21 -18.46
C ARG A 498 9.83 -3.89 -18.63
N ALA A 499 10.33 -2.81 -18.04
CA ALA A 499 9.75 -1.47 -18.11
C ALA A 499 10.09 -0.71 -19.41
N HIS A 500 10.77 -1.33 -20.38
CA HIS A 500 11.27 -0.72 -21.62
C HIS A 500 12.19 0.49 -21.38
N MET A 501 12.87 0.54 -20.24
CA MET A 501 13.86 1.57 -19.91
C MET A 501 15.27 1.12 -20.32
N PRO A 502 16.14 2.05 -20.77
CA PRO A 502 17.52 1.72 -21.10
C PRO A 502 18.27 1.11 -19.91
N ALA A 503 19.13 0.14 -20.20
CA ALA A 503 19.93 -0.53 -19.18
C ALA A 503 20.94 0.44 -18.53
N LEU A 504 21.14 0.29 -17.23
CA LEU A 504 22.23 0.94 -16.50
C LEU A 504 23.56 0.29 -16.89
N THR A 505 24.63 1.10 -16.91
CA THR A 505 26.00 0.67 -17.18
C THR A 505 26.93 1.10 -16.03
N GLU A 506 27.88 0.26 -15.68
CA GLU A 506 28.88 0.61 -14.68
C GLU A 506 29.89 1.60 -15.26
N GLY A 507 30.03 2.76 -14.62
CA GLY A 507 30.93 3.83 -15.08
C GLY A 507 30.48 4.51 -16.38
N GLY A 508 31.28 5.46 -16.85
CA GLY A 508 31.05 6.19 -18.07
C GLY A 508 30.30 7.51 -17.88
N SER A 509 29.65 7.97 -18.95
CA SER A 509 28.88 9.22 -18.98
C SER A 509 27.46 8.98 -19.54
N GLY A 510 26.57 9.92 -19.27
CA GLY A 510 25.17 9.87 -19.71
C GLY A 510 24.19 9.41 -18.63
N PRO A 511 22.87 9.43 -18.95
CA PRO A 511 21.82 9.30 -17.95
C PRO A 511 21.73 7.91 -17.32
N CYS A 512 22.26 6.87 -17.97
CA CYS A 512 22.24 5.49 -17.48
C CYS A 512 23.58 5.03 -16.90
N ALA A 513 24.61 5.89 -16.85
CA ALA A 513 25.88 5.58 -16.20
C ALA A 513 25.73 5.56 -14.67
N VAL A 514 26.35 4.56 -14.02
CA VAL A 514 26.38 4.41 -12.57
C VAL A 514 27.80 4.64 -12.08
N ASN A 515 28.00 5.70 -11.32
CA ASN A 515 29.33 6.15 -10.88
C ASN A 515 29.46 6.04 -9.35
N GLY A 516 29.55 4.81 -8.85
CA GLY A 516 29.76 4.49 -7.45
C GLY A 516 28.50 4.12 -6.68
N LYS A 517 28.69 3.81 -5.41
CA LYS A 517 27.66 3.24 -4.53
C LYS A 517 26.44 4.15 -4.36
N GLU A 518 26.66 5.42 -4.03
CA GLU A 518 25.56 6.34 -3.76
C GLU A 518 24.68 6.56 -5.00
N ASP A 519 25.28 6.67 -6.19
CA ASP A 519 24.56 6.77 -7.44
C ASP A 519 23.74 5.49 -7.70
N MET A 520 24.31 4.30 -7.45
CA MET A 520 23.58 3.04 -7.57
C MET A 520 22.38 2.97 -6.61
N LEU A 521 22.55 3.40 -5.36
CA LEU A 521 21.47 3.44 -4.39
C LEU A 521 20.34 4.40 -4.84
N GLU A 522 20.68 5.56 -5.41
CA GLU A 522 19.66 6.46 -5.99
C GLU A 522 18.94 5.85 -7.19
N ARG A 523 19.63 5.07 -8.05
CA ARG A 523 18.98 4.33 -9.14
C ARG A 523 18.01 3.28 -8.62
N ILE A 524 18.39 2.54 -7.57
CA ILE A 524 17.52 1.55 -6.92
C ILE A 524 16.30 2.25 -6.29
N ARG A 525 16.50 3.36 -5.58
CA ARG A 525 15.42 4.16 -4.98
C ARG A 525 14.44 4.64 -6.04
N TYR A 526 14.95 5.12 -7.19
CA TYR A 526 14.10 5.49 -8.32
C TYR A 526 13.25 4.33 -8.79
N GLU A 527 13.87 3.17 -9.10
CA GLU A 527 13.12 2.00 -9.57
C GLU A 527 12.05 1.58 -8.55
N ARG A 528 12.39 1.55 -7.26
CA ARG A 528 11.43 1.19 -6.20
C ARG A 528 10.27 2.17 -6.10
N ARG A 529 10.54 3.48 -6.15
CA ARG A 529 9.49 4.51 -6.04
C ARG A 529 8.47 4.43 -7.17
N VAL A 530 8.92 4.25 -8.42
CA VAL A 530 8.02 4.18 -9.58
C VAL A 530 7.35 2.81 -9.72
N GLU A 531 8.03 1.75 -9.32
CA GLU A 531 7.56 0.38 -9.42
C GLU A 531 6.44 0.07 -8.41
N PHE A 532 6.61 0.50 -7.16
CA PHE A 532 5.73 0.14 -6.04
C PHE A 532 4.71 1.23 -5.68
N CYS A 533 4.48 2.18 -6.57
CA CYS A 533 3.40 3.14 -6.41
C CYS A 533 2.06 2.41 -6.19
N LEU A 534 1.30 2.85 -5.23
CA LEU A 534 0.00 2.29 -4.82
C LEU A 534 0.08 0.84 -4.28
N GLU A 535 1.24 0.41 -3.75
CA GLU A 535 1.39 -0.90 -3.10
C GLU A 535 1.66 -0.81 -1.59
N GLY A 536 1.63 0.39 -1.00
CA GLY A 536 1.87 0.61 0.42
C GLY A 536 3.32 0.38 0.87
N ILE A 537 4.29 0.39 -0.05
CA ILE A 537 5.71 0.10 0.21
C ILE A 537 6.53 1.38 0.38
N ASN A 538 6.26 2.42 -0.41
CA ASN A 538 7.10 3.62 -0.46
C ASN A 538 7.32 4.29 0.90
N PHE A 539 6.31 4.34 1.77
CA PHE A 539 6.45 4.91 3.10
C PHE A 539 7.53 4.19 3.93
N PHE A 540 7.50 2.86 3.94
CA PHE A 540 8.47 2.05 4.68
C PHE A 540 9.88 2.18 4.12
N ASP A 541 10.02 2.25 2.80
CA ASP A 541 11.30 2.52 2.15
C ASP A 541 11.87 3.88 2.56
N GLU A 542 11.06 4.94 2.51
CA GLU A 542 11.50 6.30 2.83
C GLU A 542 11.92 6.45 4.31
N VAL A 543 11.22 5.82 5.26
CA VAL A 543 11.62 5.85 6.66
C VAL A 543 12.86 4.99 6.92
N ARG A 544 12.99 3.84 6.25
CA ARG A 544 14.16 2.97 6.33
C ARG A 544 15.43 3.65 5.78
N TRP A 545 15.32 4.37 4.68
CA TRP A 545 16.40 5.15 4.08
C TRP A 545 16.70 6.46 4.83
N GLY A 546 15.75 6.95 5.63
CA GLY A 546 15.85 8.26 6.30
C GLY A 546 15.60 9.43 5.34
N THR A 547 14.89 9.21 4.24
CA THR A 547 14.62 10.21 3.18
C THR A 547 13.20 10.77 3.20
N TYR A 548 12.34 10.32 4.11
CA TYR A 548 10.93 10.66 4.14
C TYR A 548 10.64 12.16 4.19
N LYS A 549 11.40 12.91 5.01
CA LYS A 549 11.30 14.37 5.10
C LYS A 549 11.52 15.04 3.75
N GLU A 550 12.60 14.67 3.07
CA GLU A 550 12.98 15.29 1.80
C GLU A 550 12.02 14.90 0.67
N THR A 551 11.65 13.63 0.62
CA THR A 551 10.88 13.08 -0.48
C THR A 551 9.40 13.49 -0.40
N LYS A 552 8.74 13.28 0.75
CA LYS A 552 7.31 13.61 0.93
C LYS A 552 7.08 15.11 1.14
N PHE A 553 7.92 15.76 1.92
CA PHE A 553 7.74 17.16 2.34
C PHE A 553 8.75 18.12 1.69
N GLN A 554 9.63 17.65 0.80
CA GLN A 554 10.64 18.47 0.12
C GLN A 554 11.52 19.27 1.09
N GLY A 555 11.91 18.67 2.21
CA GLY A 555 12.70 19.30 3.25
C GLY A 555 12.00 20.44 3.99
N LYS A 556 10.69 20.63 3.82
CA LYS A 556 9.91 21.68 4.46
C LYS A 556 9.03 21.11 5.56
N ASP A 557 8.75 21.93 6.57
CA ASP A 557 7.85 21.56 7.67
C ASP A 557 6.37 21.51 7.22
N ILE A 558 6.04 22.28 6.19
CA ILE A 558 4.68 22.37 5.65
C ILE A 558 4.73 22.18 4.14
N ASN A 559 3.92 21.28 3.64
CA ASN A 559 3.70 21.09 2.21
C ASN A 559 2.23 20.73 1.99
N GLY A 560 1.69 21.12 0.86
CA GLY A 560 0.32 20.80 0.45
C GLY A 560 0.33 19.93 -0.81
N GLY A 561 -0.82 19.40 -1.18
CA GLY A 561 -1.03 18.83 -2.50
C GLY A 561 -0.83 19.87 -3.59
N LYS A 562 -0.40 19.42 -4.77
CA LYS A 562 -0.09 20.30 -5.90
C LYS A 562 -0.95 19.97 -7.12
N SER A 563 -1.32 21.02 -7.87
CA SER A 563 -1.82 20.88 -9.24
C SER A 563 -0.72 20.46 -10.22
N TRP A 564 -1.10 20.11 -11.46
CA TRP A 564 -0.15 19.73 -12.52
C TRP A 564 0.97 20.76 -12.77
N TRP A 565 0.70 22.04 -12.50
CA TRP A 565 1.65 23.15 -12.68
C TRP A 565 2.35 23.60 -11.40
N GLY A 566 2.20 22.83 -10.31
CA GLY A 566 2.91 23.06 -9.06
C GLY A 566 2.28 24.08 -8.12
N GLU A 567 1.05 24.58 -8.40
CA GLU A 567 0.32 25.45 -7.46
C GLU A 567 -0.18 24.62 -6.28
N LEU A 568 0.05 25.10 -5.05
CA LEU A 568 -0.39 24.42 -3.84
C LEU A 568 -1.92 24.41 -3.71
N ALA A 569 -2.48 23.29 -3.31
CA ALA A 569 -3.88 23.20 -2.90
C ALA A 569 -4.11 23.91 -1.56
N GLU A 570 -5.39 24.10 -1.19
CA GLU A 570 -5.78 24.80 0.04
C GLU A 570 -5.45 24.06 1.34
N TYR A 571 -5.14 22.75 1.27
CA TYR A 571 -4.79 21.92 2.42
C TYR A 571 -3.28 21.80 2.54
N ASN A 572 -2.80 21.68 3.79
CA ASN A 572 -1.37 21.54 4.09
C ASN A 572 -1.09 20.24 4.82
N TRP A 573 0.13 19.74 4.64
CA TRP A 573 0.70 18.67 5.42
C TRP A 573 1.80 19.22 6.31
N TYR A 574 1.92 18.64 7.49
CA TYR A 574 2.88 19.08 8.49
C TYR A 574 3.84 17.96 8.79
N TYR A 575 5.12 18.22 8.56
CA TYR A 575 6.19 17.34 8.99
C TYR A 575 6.54 17.61 10.46
N THR A 576 6.84 16.52 11.20
CA THR A 576 7.47 16.60 12.51
C THR A 576 8.47 15.46 12.65
N ASP A 577 9.64 15.72 13.28
CA ASP A 577 10.69 14.71 13.43
C ASP A 577 10.27 13.50 14.29
N TYR A 578 9.16 13.61 15.02
CA TYR A 578 8.60 12.55 15.85
C TYR A 578 7.40 11.81 15.21
N MET A 579 6.99 12.16 13.97
CA MET A 579 5.84 11.48 13.34
C MET A 579 6.13 10.02 12.97
N TRP A 580 7.35 9.61 12.97
CA TRP A 580 7.81 8.24 12.94
C TRP A 580 9.07 8.11 13.81
N PRO A 581 9.22 7.05 14.63
CA PRO A 581 8.29 5.93 14.85
C PRO A 581 6.99 6.34 15.55
N TRP A 582 5.91 5.59 15.26
CA TRP A 582 4.62 5.83 15.89
C TRP A 582 4.64 5.54 17.38
N THR A 583 3.77 6.22 18.12
CA THR A 583 3.59 5.96 19.54
C THR A 583 2.61 4.81 19.79
N ALA A 584 2.64 4.20 20.97
CA ALA A 584 1.58 3.29 21.38
C ALA A 584 0.23 4.05 21.42
N PRO A 585 -0.87 3.44 20.92
CA PRO A 585 -2.17 4.11 20.86
C PRO A 585 -2.67 4.51 22.24
N ILE A 586 -3.37 5.65 22.35
CA ILE A 586 -3.87 6.14 23.65
C ILE A 586 -4.78 5.13 24.34
N VAL A 587 -5.64 4.45 23.58
CA VAL A 587 -6.56 3.43 24.13
C VAL A 587 -5.82 2.25 24.76
N GLU A 588 -4.64 1.90 24.24
CA GLU A 588 -3.82 0.83 24.78
C GLU A 588 -2.98 1.30 25.98
N THR A 589 -2.48 2.54 25.95
CA THR A 589 -1.75 3.11 27.11
C THR A 589 -2.66 3.36 28.33
N GLN A 590 -3.96 3.50 28.11
CA GLN A 590 -4.96 3.58 29.19
C GLN A 590 -5.22 2.23 29.86
N LYS A 591 -5.16 1.12 29.10
CA LYS A 591 -5.35 -0.25 29.60
C LYS A 591 -4.06 -0.81 30.21
N ASN A 592 -2.92 -0.52 29.59
CA ASN A 592 -1.60 -1.00 30.00
C ASN A 592 -0.67 0.17 30.32
N PRO A 593 -0.48 0.53 31.59
CA PRO A 593 0.37 1.64 32.01
C PRO A 593 1.87 1.39 31.80
N ASN A 594 2.28 0.15 31.49
CA ASN A 594 3.66 -0.20 31.18
C ASN A 594 4.07 0.15 29.74
N LEU A 595 3.13 0.62 28.90
CA LEU A 595 3.44 1.08 27.58
C LEU A 595 4.07 2.48 27.58
N THR A 596 5.13 2.64 26.84
CA THR A 596 5.84 3.92 26.72
C THR A 596 5.10 4.89 25.79
N LYS A 597 4.84 6.08 26.29
CA LYS A 597 4.34 7.22 25.51
C LYS A 597 5.52 7.96 24.89
N ARG A 598 5.51 8.12 23.57
CA ARG A 598 6.57 8.86 22.88
C ARG A 598 6.35 10.38 23.02
N SER A 599 7.45 11.10 23.22
CA SER A 599 7.44 12.57 23.30
C SER A 599 6.93 13.19 21.99
N GLY A 600 6.25 14.31 22.10
CA GLY A 600 5.71 15.08 20.96
C GLY A 600 4.29 14.70 20.55
N TRP A 601 3.84 13.49 20.84
CA TRP A 601 2.49 13.04 20.53
C TRP A 601 1.45 13.58 21.53
N ALA A 602 0.24 13.91 21.03
CA ALA A 602 -0.89 14.31 21.86
C ALA A 602 -1.67 13.08 22.37
N TYR A 603 -1.81 12.98 23.70
CA TYR A 603 -2.52 11.89 24.40
C TYR A 603 -3.82 12.36 25.02
#